data_1c6923b8ffc2e232a4f932c1e0aa7225
#
_entry.id   1c6923b8ffc2e232a4f932c1e0aa7225
#
_cell.length_a   1.000
_cell.length_b   1.000
_cell.length_c   1.000
_cell.angle_alpha   90.00
_cell.angle_beta   90.00
_cell.angle_gamma   90.00
#
_symmetry.space_group_name_H-M   'P 1'
#
loop_
_entity.id
_entity.type
_entity.pdbx_description
1 polymer ?
#
loop_
_entity_poly.entity_id
_entity_poly.type
_entity_poly.pdbx_seq_one_letter_code
_entity_poly.pdbx_strand_id
1 'polypeptide(L)'
;MKKISLCLIIVLLFSIFVYWIGLTQRKIEPGTFGVLQTKTNGLIEKPFLAGEKNWNWQFLLPTNSKLDIYKIEPYVEQVLIEGELPSGKLYGSLISDSYNFDYSFSYNIAVTISPEAVIELIKLNQITDNESLNKYLGCAAKTMAQLSTNYLLEKAKNNPGFTIESMRKDEVLRNVQIYKEFPAVEVYSLSIEKSKIPDFALYNKIQSGNLLSQSKILNQQEENNDEKIDSN
;
A
#
# COMPACT_ATOMS: atom_id res chain seq x y z
N MET A 1 -26.62 63.11 -11.78
CA MET A 1 -25.32 62.50 -12.05
C MET A 1 -24.54 62.11 -10.77
N LYS A 2 -24.36 63.04 -9.80
CA LYS A 2 -23.61 62.72 -8.53
C LYS A 2 -24.12 61.52 -7.70
N LYS A 3 -25.45 61.31 -7.60
CA LYS A 3 -26.04 60.16 -6.89
C LYS A 3 -25.79 58.82 -7.60
N ILE A 4 -25.81 58.76 -8.90
CA ILE A 4 -25.52 57.57 -9.69
C ILE A 4 -24.04 57.18 -9.56
N SER A 5 -23.13 58.17 -9.65
CA SER A 5 -21.71 57.98 -9.43
C SER A 5 -21.37 57.45 -8.02
N LEU A 6 -22.03 57.94 -7.02
CA LEU A 6 -21.88 57.45 -5.63
C LEU A 6 -22.33 55.99 -5.51
N CYS A 7 -23.48 55.62 -6.09
CA CYS A 7 -23.95 54.22 -6.09
C CYS A 7 -22.97 53.27 -6.76
N LEU A 8 -22.40 53.65 -7.94
CA LEU A 8 -21.40 52.88 -8.65
C LEU A 8 -20.13 52.64 -7.83
N ILE A 9 -19.65 53.66 -7.10
CA ILE A 9 -18.48 53.55 -6.23
C ILE A 9 -18.78 52.58 -5.10
N ILE A 10 -19.95 52.63 -4.45
CA ILE A 10 -20.32 51.69 -3.39
C ILE A 10 -20.39 50.24 -3.89
N VAL A 11 -20.98 50.00 -5.06
CA VAL A 11 -21.04 48.67 -5.66
C VAL A 11 -19.62 48.14 -5.99
N LEU A 12 -18.75 49.01 -6.51
CA LEU A 12 -17.37 48.62 -6.81
C LEU A 12 -16.59 48.27 -5.55
N LEU A 13 -16.69 49.06 -4.50
CA LEU A 13 -16.05 48.78 -3.21
C LEU A 13 -16.57 47.50 -2.59
N PHE A 14 -17.87 47.25 -2.65
CA PHE A 14 -18.50 46.01 -2.18
C PHE A 14 -18.00 44.82 -2.97
N SER A 15 -17.88 44.90 -4.29
CA SER A 15 -17.35 43.83 -5.17
C SER A 15 -15.87 43.49 -4.79
N ILE A 16 -15.06 44.54 -4.59
CA ILE A 16 -13.66 44.36 -4.14
C ILE A 16 -13.61 43.68 -2.77
N PHE A 17 -14.45 44.09 -1.84
CA PHE A 17 -14.53 43.51 -0.50
C PHE A 17 -14.94 42.03 -0.53
N VAL A 18 -15.95 41.67 -1.31
CA VAL A 18 -16.40 40.28 -1.50
C VAL A 18 -15.30 39.43 -2.13
N TYR A 19 -14.64 39.97 -3.16
CA TYR A 19 -13.50 39.31 -3.80
C TYR A 19 -12.35 39.05 -2.81
N TRP A 20 -12.02 40.06 -2.00
CA TRP A 20 -10.95 39.95 -0.99
C TRP A 20 -11.26 38.94 0.11
N ILE A 21 -12.50 38.90 0.61
CA ILE A 21 -12.94 37.87 1.58
C ILE A 21 -12.79 36.46 0.97
N GLY A 22 -13.20 36.25 -0.27
CA GLY A 22 -13.09 34.95 -0.94
C GLY A 22 -11.63 34.46 -1.09
N LEU A 23 -10.66 35.39 -1.21
CA LEU A 23 -9.24 35.05 -1.30
C LEU A 23 -8.60 34.75 0.05
N THR A 24 -9.00 35.44 1.12
CA THR A 24 -8.30 35.37 2.42
C THR A 24 -8.75 34.20 3.28
N GLN A 25 -9.93 33.67 3.05
CA GLN A 25 -10.52 32.67 3.96
C GLN A 25 -9.93 31.26 3.81
N ARG A 26 -9.19 30.93 2.74
CA ARG A 26 -8.76 29.57 2.42
C ARG A 26 -7.31 29.52 1.92
N LYS A 27 -6.39 29.86 2.83
CA LYS A 27 -4.97 29.71 2.59
C LYS A 27 -4.56 28.27 2.84
N ILE A 28 -4.08 27.59 1.79
CA ILE A 28 -3.56 26.22 1.86
C ILE A 28 -2.05 26.29 2.07
N GLU A 29 -1.56 25.57 3.06
CA GLU A 29 -0.13 25.54 3.41
C GLU A 29 0.66 24.70 2.39
N PRO A 30 1.95 25.03 2.15
CA PRO A 30 2.83 24.18 1.35
C PRO A 30 2.86 22.74 1.88
N GLY A 31 2.90 21.76 0.99
CA GLY A 31 2.88 20.33 1.37
C GLY A 31 1.49 19.79 1.69
N THR A 32 0.43 20.60 1.50
CA THR A 32 -0.96 20.16 1.66
C THR A 32 -1.80 20.54 0.43
N PHE A 33 -2.94 19.91 0.30
CA PHE A 33 -3.98 20.30 -0.66
C PHE A 33 -5.37 20.22 -0.02
N GLY A 34 -6.29 20.98 -0.58
CA GLY A 34 -7.66 21.03 -0.10
C GLY A 34 -8.62 20.29 -1.03
N VAL A 35 -9.57 19.60 -0.46
CA VAL A 35 -10.71 19.01 -1.17
C VAL A 35 -11.98 19.71 -0.69
N LEU A 36 -12.70 20.34 -1.60
CA LEU A 36 -13.90 21.10 -1.30
C LEU A 36 -15.15 20.25 -1.46
N GLN A 37 -15.89 20.08 -0.40
CA GLN A 37 -17.22 19.50 -0.40
C GLN A 37 -18.28 20.59 -0.18
N THR A 38 -19.35 20.54 -0.95
CA THR A 38 -20.43 21.52 -0.87
C THR A 38 -21.78 20.81 -0.80
N LYS A 39 -22.72 21.40 -0.05
CA LYS A 39 -24.07 20.83 0.06
C LYS A 39 -24.85 20.94 -1.27
N THR A 40 -24.55 21.94 -2.08
CA THR A 40 -25.27 22.21 -3.33
C THR A 40 -24.72 21.42 -4.52
N ASN A 41 -23.39 21.29 -4.64
CA ASN A 41 -22.74 20.68 -5.80
C ASN A 41 -21.98 19.39 -5.45
N GLY A 42 -22.01 18.94 -4.20
CA GLY A 42 -21.27 17.77 -3.77
C GLY A 42 -19.74 18.02 -3.73
N LEU A 43 -18.99 17.01 -4.08
CA LEU A 43 -17.53 17.04 -4.13
C LEU A 43 -17.04 17.80 -5.37
N ILE A 44 -16.13 18.75 -5.18
CA ILE A 44 -15.48 19.47 -6.29
C ILE A 44 -14.27 18.65 -6.76
N GLU A 45 -14.25 18.33 -8.06
CA GLU A 45 -13.27 17.43 -8.67
C GLU A 45 -11.87 18.01 -8.82
N LYS A 46 -11.72 19.33 -8.67
CA LYS A 46 -10.43 19.99 -8.73
C LYS A 46 -9.83 20.15 -7.33
N PRO A 47 -8.60 19.64 -7.07
CA PRO A 47 -7.91 19.90 -5.80
C PRO A 47 -7.50 21.39 -5.71
N PHE A 48 -7.51 21.91 -4.50
CA PHE A 48 -7.02 23.23 -4.19
C PHE A 48 -5.57 23.12 -3.75
N LEU A 49 -4.64 23.59 -4.59
CA LEU A 49 -3.21 23.47 -4.31
C LEU A 49 -2.65 24.70 -3.59
N ALA A 50 -1.57 24.51 -2.83
CA ALA A 50 -0.86 25.60 -2.19
C ALA A 50 -0.25 26.56 -3.24
N GLY A 51 -0.35 27.86 -3.00
CA GLY A 51 0.16 28.88 -3.92
C GLY A 51 -0.73 29.23 -5.11
N GLU A 52 -1.78 28.49 -5.36
CA GLU A 52 -2.79 28.84 -6.37
C GLU A 52 -3.80 29.86 -5.86
N LYS A 53 -4.40 30.63 -6.80
CA LYS A 53 -5.54 31.50 -6.49
C LYS A 53 -6.82 30.66 -6.35
N ASN A 54 -7.05 30.15 -5.18
CA ASN A 54 -8.15 29.24 -4.87
C ASN A 54 -9.43 30.00 -4.53
N TRP A 55 -9.88 30.88 -5.43
CA TRP A 55 -11.15 31.59 -5.27
C TRP A 55 -12.32 30.74 -5.75
N ASN A 56 -13.32 30.55 -4.88
CA ASN A 56 -14.58 29.92 -5.23
C ASN A 56 -15.73 30.66 -4.52
N TRP A 57 -16.78 31.01 -5.28
CA TRP A 57 -17.94 31.72 -4.73
C TRP A 57 -18.63 30.98 -3.57
N GLN A 58 -18.49 29.65 -3.53
CA GLN A 58 -19.08 28.83 -2.46
C GLN A 58 -18.44 29.06 -1.09
N PHE A 59 -17.25 29.62 -1.05
CA PHE A 59 -16.61 30.04 0.20
C PHE A 59 -17.30 31.24 0.86
N LEU A 60 -18.09 31.99 0.10
CA LEU A 60 -18.89 33.09 0.64
C LEU A 60 -20.08 32.58 1.49
N LEU A 61 -20.43 31.30 1.35
CA LEU A 61 -21.49 30.66 2.11
C LEU A 61 -20.90 29.67 3.13
N PRO A 62 -20.53 30.11 4.34
CA PRO A 62 -19.74 29.32 5.28
C PRO A 62 -20.44 28.02 5.73
N THR A 63 -21.77 27.96 5.68
CA THR A 63 -22.55 26.77 6.03
C THR A 63 -22.73 25.78 4.87
N ASN A 64 -22.37 26.17 3.64
CA ASN A 64 -22.54 25.38 2.44
C ASN A 64 -21.31 24.59 2.05
N SER A 65 -20.12 25.03 2.48
CA SER A 65 -18.84 24.47 2.03
C SER A 65 -17.99 23.99 3.19
N LYS A 66 -17.38 22.80 3.04
CA LYS A 66 -16.38 22.22 3.92
C LYS A 66 -15.11 21.97 3.11
N LEU A 67 -13.99 22.50 3.54
CA LEU A 67 -12.69 22.26 2.95
C LEU A 67 -11.90 21.31 3.84
N ASP A 68 -11.67 20.10 3.36
CA ASP A 68 -10.83 19.11 4.03
C ASP A 68 -9.40 19.23 3.49
N ILE A 69 -8.42 19.29 4.41
CA ILE A 69 -7.00 19.47 4.07
C ILE A 69 -6.29 18.12 4.19
N TYR A 70 -5.61 17.72 3.15
CA TYR A 70 -4.81 16.48 3.06
C TYR A 70 -3.33 16.80 2.89
N LYS A 71 -2.46 15.91 3.36
CA LYS A 71 -1.00 16.02 3.20
C LYS A 71 -0.55 15.35 1.89
N ILE A 72 0.46 15.94 1.24
CA ILE A 72 1.08 15.42 0.00
C ILE A 72 2.36 14.64 0.31
N GLU A 73 2.84 14.66 1.55
CA GLU A 73 4.09 14.00 1.93
C GLU A 73 4.01 12.48 1.71
N PRO A 74 5.09 11.83 1.23
CA PRO A 74 5.13 10.39 1.13
C PRO A 74 4.89 9.73 2.49
N TYR A 75 3.98 8.79 2.52
CA TYR A 75 3.71 7.97 3.71
C TYR A 75 4.78 6.88 3.81
N VAL A 76 5.51 6.86 4.92
CA VAL A 76 6.59 5.90 5.16
C VAL A 76 6.16 4.91 6.21
N GLU A 77 6.29 3.62 5.91
CA GLU A 77 6.00 2.51 6.83
C GLU A 77 7.16 1.52 6.88
N GLN A 78 7.52 1.10 8.09
CA GLN A 78 8.40 -0.03 8.31
C GLN A 78 7.54 -1.29 8.50
N VAL A 79 7.75 -2.28 7.64
CA VAL A 79 6.96 -3.52 7.64
C VAL A 79 7.90 -4.69 7.84
N LEU A 80 7.63 -5.47 8.90
CA LEU A 80 8.29 -6.74 9.15
C LEU A 80 7.39 -7.89 8.70
N ILE A 81 7.88 -8.73 7.81
CA ILE A 81 7.21 -9.94 7.35
C ILE A 81 8.03 -11.15 7.83
N GLU A 82 7.43 -11.96 8.66
CA GLU A 82 8.02 -13.18 9.17
C GLU A 82 7.13 -14.37 8.88
N GLY A 83 7.74 -15.50 8.66
CA GLY A 83 7.02 -16.73 8.44
C GLY A 83 7.94 -17.95 8.38
N GLU A 84 7.36 -19.08 8.08
CA GLU A 84 8.02 -20.38 8.01
C GLU A 84 7.60 -21.09 6.73
N LEU A 85 8.49 -21.86 6.13
CA LEU A 85 8.12 -22.74 5.03
C LEU A 85 7.16 -23.85 5.52
N PRO A 86 6.25 -24.36 4.67
CA PRO A 86 5.33 -25.43 5.05
C PRO A 86 6.06 -26.61 5.69
N SER A 87 5.64 -27.02 6.89
CA SER A 87 6.29 -28.08 7.68
C SER A 87 7.77 -27.81 8.00
N GLY A 88 8.22 -26.54 7.99
CA GLY A 88 9.62 -26.18 8.17
C GLY A 88 10.19 -26.64 9.51
N LYS A 89 9.41 -26.52 10.62
CA LYS A 89 9.80 -27.03 11.95
C LYS A 89 9.98 -28.54 11.94
N LEU A 90 9.06 -29.27 11.32
CA LEU A 90 9.16 -30.72 11.21
C LEU A 90 10.42 -31.13 10.45
N TYR A 91 10.68 -30.49 9.31
CA TYR A 91 11.87 -30.79 8.52
C TYR A 91 13.16 -30.32 9.19
N GLY A 92 13.10 -29.21 9.92
CA GLY A 92 14.22 -28.70 10.71
C GLY A 92 14.62 -29.64 11.80
N SER A 93 13.67 -30.22 12.57
CA SER A 93 13.94 -31.16 13.66
C SER A 93 14.59 -32.46 13.17
N LEU A 94 14.50 -32.84 11.91
CA LEU A 94 15.20 -33.95 11.32
C LEU A 94 16.71 -33.69 11.13
N ILE A 95 17.12 -32.44 11.18
CA ILE A 95 18.53 -32.02 11.08
C ILE A 95 19.08 -31.78 12.49
N SER A 96 18.40 -30.95 13.27
CA SER A 96 18.78 -30.58 14.64
C SER A 96 17.59 -29.87 15.31
N ASP A 97 17.45 -30.02 16.63
CA ASP A 97 16.36 -29.41 17.41
C ASP A 97 16.30 -27.88 17.34
N SER A 98 17.40 -27.23 16.92
CA SER A 98 17.50 -25.77 16.78
C SER A 98 17.38 -25.27 15.36
N TYR A 99 17.26 -26.14 14.35
CA TYR A 99 17.18 -25.72 12.94
C TYR A 99 15.74 -25.51 12.52
N ASN A 100 15.51 -24.42 11.82
CA ASN A 100 14.20 -24.11 11.26
C ASN A 100 14.34 -23.49 9.87
N PHE A 101 13.26 -23.52 9.09
CA PHE A 101 13.18 -22.91 7.75
C PHE A 101 12.34 -21.63 7.78
N ASP A 102 12.65 -20.75 8.75
CA ASP A 102 12.00 -19.45 8.89
C ASP A 102 12.58 -18.46 7.90
N TYR A 103 11.73 -17.55 7.47
CA TYR A 103 12.13 -16.35 6.72
C TYR A 103 11.71 -15.09 7.48
N SER A 104 12.48 -14.03 7.30
CA SER A 104 12.17 -12.71 7.86
C SER A 104 12.66 -11.62 6.91
N PHE A 105 11.82 -10.64 6.64
CA PHE A 105 12.14 -9.49 5.80
C PHE A 105 11.66 -8.22 6.49
N SER A 106 12.58 -7.26 6.68
CA SER A 106 12.27 -5.92 7.15
C SER A 106 12.34 -4.95 5.98
N TYR A 107 11.22 -4.30 5.71
CA TYR A 107 11.07 -3.34 4.64
C TYR A 107 10.91 -1.93 5.19
N ASN A 108 11.46 -0.95 4.47
CA ASN A 108 11.11 0.46 4.60
C ASN A 108 10.49 0.90 3.27
N ILE A 109 9.19 1.18 3.30
CA ILE A 109 8.39 1.46 2.11
C ILE A 109 7.82 2.86 2.22
N ALA A 110 8.06 3.68 1.20
CA ALA A 110 7.41 4.96 1.05
C ALA A 110 6.45 4.92 -0.14
N VAL A 111 5.21 5.28 0.11
CA VAL A 111 4.15 5.36 -0.90
C VAL A 111 3.61 6.78 -0.96
N THR A 112 3.15 7.18 -2.12
CA THR A 112 2.53 8.47 -2.36
C THR A 112 1.24 8.32 -3.15
N ILE A 113 0.43 9.37 -3.16
CA ILE A 113 -0.82 9.42 -3.90
C ILE A 113 -1.02 10.83 -4.45
N SER A 114 -1.55 10.94 -5.66
CA SER A 114 -1.83 12.25 -6.25
C SER A 114 -3.09 12.87 -5.63
N PRO A 115 -3.20 14.21 -5.59
CA PRO A 115 -4.41 14.90 -5.12
C PRO A 115 -5.68 14.48 -5.87
N GLU A 116 -5.57 14.24 -7.16
CA GLU A 116 -6.67 13.81 -8.02
C GLU A 116 -7.16 12.41 -7.62
N ALA A 117 -6.23 11.49 -7.36
CA ALA A 117 -6.55 10.14 -6.92
C ALA A 117 -7.23 10.13 -5.53
N VAL A 118 -6.83 11.02 -4.63
CA VAL A 118 -7.52 11.20 -3.32
C VAL A 118 -8.98 11.61 -3.54
N ILE A 119 -9.26 12.52 -4.47
CA ILE A 119 -10.64 12.93 -4.79
C ILE A 119 -11.45 11.73 -5.30
N GLU A 120 -10.87 10.89 -6.14
CA GLU A 120 -11.54 9.68 -6.62
C GLU A 120 -11.83 8.68 -5.49
N LEU A 121 -10.89 8.46 -4.57
CA LEU A 121 -11.10 7.62 -3.40
C LEU A 121 -12.22 8.16 -2.48
N ILE A 122 -12.31 9.48 -2.33
CA ILE A 122 -13.41 10.12 -1.58
C ILE A 122 -14.75 9.88 -2.28
N LYS A 123 -14.82 10.01 -3.60
CA LYS A 123 -16.04 9.70 -4.39
C LYS A 123 -16.50 8.26 -4.20
N LEU A 124 -15.54 7.33 -4.12
CA LEU A 124 -15.81 5.91 -3.89
C LEU A 124 -16.07 5.57 -2.42
N ASN A 125 -16.12 6.56 -1.53
CA ASN A 125 -16.25 6.40 -0.08
C ASN A 125 -15.20 5.47 0.56
N GLN A 126 -14.02 5.38 -0.04
CA GLN A 126 -12.91 4.59 0.50
C GLN A 126 -12.12 5.35 1.56
N ILE A 127 -12.10 6.68 1.46
CA ILE A 127 -11.48 7.58 2.44
C ILE A 127 -12.42 8.74 2.75
N THR A 128 -12.32 9.27 3.98
CA THR A 128 -13.13 10.40 4.45
C THR A 128 -12.29 11.52 5.06
N ASP A 129 -11.09 11.20 5.53
CA ASP A 129 -10.19 12.09 6.26
C ASP A 129 -8.72 11.63 6.13
N ASN A 130 -7.80 12.36 6.76
CA ASN A 130 -6.38 12.00 6.76
C ASN A 130 -6.08 10.68 7.47
N GLU A 131 -6.86 10.30 8.48
CA GLU A 131 -6.65 9.04 9.19
C GLU A 131 -6.99 7.85 8.30
N SER A 132 -8.13 7.90 7.61
CA SER A 132 -8.54 6.87 6.65
C SER A 132 -7.60 6.82 5.44
N LEU A 133 -7.08 7.97 4.97
CA LEU A 133 -6.04 8.02 3.94
C LEU A 133 -4.76 7.32 4.40
N ASN A 134 -4.28 7.62 5.61
CA ASN A 134 -3.09 6.96 6.16
C ASN A 134 -3.29 5.44 6.32
N LYS A 135 -4.47 5.00 6.76
CA LYS A 135 -4.81 3.57 6.80
C LYS A 135 -4.77 2.92 5.41
N TYR A 136 -5.32 3.61 4.41
CA TYR A 136 -5.28 3.14 3.02
C TYR A 136 -3.86 2.99 2.50
N LEU A 137 -3.00 4.01 2.71
CA LEU A 137 -1.58 3.98 2.34
C LEU A 137 -0.80 2.92 3.13
N GLY A 138 -1.08 2.76 4.42
CA GLY A 138 -0.48 1.71 5.25
C GLY A 138 -0.86 0.30 4.79
N CYS A 139 -2.12 0.08 4.40
CA CYS A 139 -2.53 -1.20 3.78
C CYS A 139 -1.78 -1.44 2.47
N ALA A 140 -1.64 -0.42 1.62
CA ALA A 140 -0.89 -0.53 0.37
C ALA A 140 0.59 -0.90 0.62
N ALA A 141 1.25 -0.25 1.59
CA ALA A 141 2.62 -0.56 1.97
C ALA A 141 2.78 -2.00 2.48
N LYS A 142 1.85 -2.49 3.33
CA LYS A 142 1.86 -3.88 3.82
C LYS A 142 1.64 -4.89 2.70
N THR A 143 0.68 -4.64 1.83
CA THR A 143 0.46 -5.49 0.64
C THR A 143 1.69 -5.52 -0.25
N MET A 144 2.34 -4.38 -0.46
CA MET A 144 3.60 -4.29 -1.21
C MET A 144 4.70 -5.13 -0.57
N ALA A 145 4.84 -5.10 0.76
CA ALA A 145 5.81 -5.93 1.49
C ALA A 145 5.53 -7.42 1.31
N GLN A 146 4.26 -7.85 1.42
CA GLN A 146 3.86 -9.24 1.22
C GLN A 146 4.13 -9.73 -0.19
N LEU A 147 3.72 -8.96 -1.20
CA LEU A 147 3.97 -9.31 -2.61
C LEU A 147 5.46 -9.36 -2.92
N SER A 148 6.25 -8.43 -2.35
CA SER A 148 7.71 -8.42 -2.49
C SER A 148 8.33 -9.65 -1.84
N THR A 149 7.89 -10.03 -0.64
CA THR A 149 8.35 -11.24 0.05
C THR A 149 8.05 -12.50 -0.76
N ASN A 150 6.83 -12.65 -1.28
CA ASN A 150 6.46 -13.79 -2.11
C ASN A 150 7.35 -13.90 -3.35
N TYR A 151 7.58 -12.77 -4.02
CA TYR A 151 8.45 -12.71 -5.19
C TYR A 151 9.90 -13.10 -4.86
N LEU A 152 10.45 -12.62 -3.73
CA LEU A 152 11.80 -12.93 -3.27
C LEU A 152 11.96 -14.41 -2.91
N LEU A 153 10.99 -14.98 -2.20
CA LEU A 153 10.99 -16.40 -1.83
C LEU A 153 10.88 -17.29 -3.07
N GLU A 154 10.05 -16.93 -4.04
CA GLU A 154 9.94 -17.65 -5.31
C GLU A 154 11.25 -17.62 -6.10
N LYS A 155 11.90 -16.45 -6.17
CA LYS A 155 13.24 -16.35 -6.79
C LYS A 155 14.29 -17.17 -6.08
N ALA A 156 14.34 -17.14 -4.74
CA ALA A 156 15.26 -17.92 -3.95
C ALA A 156 15.02 -19.44 -4.13
N LYS A 157 13.76 -19.86 -4.21
CA LYS A 157 13.39 -21.26 -4.48
C LYS A 157 13.88 -21.74 -5.84
N ASN A 158 13.79 -20.88 -6.85
CA ASN A 158 14.14 -21.24 -8.24
C ASN A 158 15.64 -21.07 -8.55
N ASN A 159 16.37 -20.33 -7.71
CA ASN A 159 17.81 -20.08 -7.91
C ASN A 159 18.59 -20.30 -6.60
N PRO A 160 19.25 -21.46 -6.43
CA PRO A 160 20.01 -21.76 -5.20
C PRO A 160 21.16 -20.78 -4.87
N GLY A 161 21.64 -20.05 -5.87
CA GLY A 161 22.67 -19.00 -5.70
C GLY A 161 22.12 -17.59 -5.50
N PHE A 162 20.81 -17.44 -5.29
CA PHE A 162 20.18 -16.14 -5.12
C PHE A 162 20.61 -15.47 -3.81
N THR A 163 21.10 -14.23 -3.92
CA THR A 163 21.33 -13.33 -2.80
C THR A 163 20.60 -12.02 -3.02
N ILE A 164 20.12 -11.37 -1.95
CA ILE A 164 19.36 -10.11 -2.07
C ILE A 164 20.25 -9.00 -2.62
N GLU A 165 21.53 -9.01 -2.32
CA GLU A 165 22.51 -8.03 -2.82
C GLU A 165 22.65 -8.08 -4.34
N SER A 166 22.37 -9.21 -4.97
CA SER A 166 22.39 -9.36 -6.43
C SER A 166 21.18 -8.73 -7.13
N MET A 167 20.18 -8.29 -6.36
CA MET A 167 18.90 -7.87 -6.89
C MET A 167 18.81 -6.36 -7.10
N ARG A 168 18.27 -5.96 -8.25
CA ARG A 168 17.95 -4.55 -8.51
C ARG A 168 16.60 -4.20 -7.91
N LYS A 169 16.52 -3.07 -7.19
CA LYS A 169 15.26 -2.53 -6.64
C LYS A 169 14.16 -2.42 -7.69
N ASP A 170 14.51 -1.95 -8.89
CA ASP A 170 13.58 -1.79 -10.01
C ASP A 170 12.98 -3.12 -10.49
N GLU A 171 13.65 -4.22 -10.25
CA GLU A 171 13.18 -5.55 -10.62
C GLU A 171 12.02 -5.98 -9.71
N VAL A 172 12.12 -5.74 -8.40
CA VAL A 172 11.02 -5.99 -7.46
C VAL A 172 9.81 -5.17 -7.85
N LEU A 173 9.99 -3.86 -8.03
CA LEU A 173 8.91 -2.94 -8.35
C LEU A 173 8.17 -3.31 -9.64
N ARG A 174 8.88 -3.80 -10.66
CA ARG A 174 8.28 -4.23 -11.93
C ARG A 174 7.48 -5.53 -11.82
N ASN A 175 7.91 -6.45 -10.96
CA ASN A 175 7.28 -7.76 -10.83
C ASN A 175 6.17 -7.78 -9.78
N VAL A 176 6.20 -6.85 -8.82
CA VAL A 176 5.17 -6.70 -7.80
C VAL A 176 4.04 -5.82 -8.33
N GLN A 177 2.91 -6.44 -8.71
CA GLN A 177 1.79 -5.77 -9.37
C GLN A 177 0.85 -5.12 -8.34
N ILE A 178 1.36 -4.20 -7.51
CA ILE A 178 0.55 -3.49 -6.51
C ILE A 178 -0.61 -2.70 -7.12
N TYR A 179 -0.45 -2.23 -8.36
CA TYR A 179 -1.46 -1.44 -9.09
C TYR A 179 -2.79 -2.16 -9.31
N LYS A 180 -2.83 -3.49 -9.16
CA LYS A 180 -4.08 -4.25 -9.26
C LYS A 180 -4.98 -4.03 -8.05
N GLU A 181 -4.40 -3.92 -6.86
CA GLU A 181 -5.14 -3.77 -5.60
C GLU A 181 -5.26 -2.30 -5.20
N PHE A 182 -4.22 -1.51 -5.46
CA PHE A 182 -4.12 -0.10 -5.11
C PHE A 182 -3.74 0.75 -6.33
N PRO A 183 -4.65 0.91 -7.31
CA PRO A 183 -4.34 1.61 -8.56
C PRO A 183 -4.02 3.10 -8.39
N ALA A 184 -4.48 3.69 -7.28
CA ALA A 184 -4.27 5.10 -6.94
C ALA A 184 -2.92 5.39 -6.26
N VAL A 185 -2.18 4.34 -5.84
CA VAL A 185 -0.95 4.48 -5.05
C VAL A 185 0.27 4.35 -5.93
N GLU A 186 1.21 5.27 -5.76
CA GLU A 186 2.53 5.22 -6.40
C GLU A 186 3.60 4.86 -5.37
N VAL A 187 4.49 3.95 -5.73
CA VAL A 187 5.61 3.57 -4.86
C VAL A 187 6.74 4.56 -5.05
N TYR A 188 6.99 5.39 -4.04
CA TYR A 188 8.07 6.36 -4.03
C TYR A 188 9.43 5.69 -3.78
N SER A 189 9.51 4.80 -2.77
CA SER A 189 10.70 4.02 -2.50
C SER A 189 10.38 2.69 -1.83
N LEU A 190 11.21 1.68 -2.12
CA LEU A 190 11.22 0.38 -1.45
C LEU A 190 12.66 0.06 -1.08
N SER A 191 12.92 -0.21 0.19
CA SER A 191 14.21 -0.73 0.65
C SER A 191 14.02 -1.95 1.56
N ILE A 192 14.93 -2.92 1.43
CA ILE A 192 15.00 -4.09 2.29
C ILE A 192 16.14 -3.81 3.27
N GLU A 193 15.82 -3.67 4.56
CA GLU A 193 16.81 -3.36 5.60
C GLU A 193 17.48 -4.63 6.13
N LYS A 194 16.68 -5.67 6.33
CA LYS A 194 17.14 -6.97 6.82
C LYS A 194 16.40 -8.07 6.08
N SER A 195 17.08 -9.17 5.87
CA SER A 195 16.50 -10.35 5.23
C SER A 195 17.09 -11.62 5.79
N LYS A 196 16.25 -12.61 6.00
CA LYS A 196 16.61 -14.00 6.28
C LYS A 196 15.87 -14.86 5.29
N ILE A 197 16.61 -15.59 4.47
CA ILE A 197 16.06 -16.52 3.49
C ILE A 197 16.41 -17.93 3.92
N PRO A 198 15.46 -18.89 3.94
CA PRO A 198 15.73 -20.28 4.27
C PRO A 198 16.51 -20.98 3.15
N ASP A 199 17.28 -22.01 3.50
CA ASP A 199 17.95 -22.86 2.52
C ASP A 199 16.95 -23.77 1.79
N PHE A 200 16.48 -23.31 0.64
CA PHE A 200 15.54 -24.05 -0.20
C PHE A 200 16.13 -25.34 -0.78
N ALA A 201 17.44 -25.41 -1.02
CA ALA A 201 18.07 -26.62 -1.54
C ALA A 201 18.00 -27.76 -0.48
N LEU A 202 18.34 -27.42 0.75
CA LEU A 202 18.24 -28.34 1.89
C LEU A 202 16.79 -28.72 2.17
N TYR A 203 15.88 -27.73 2.20
CA TYR A 203 14.44 -27.96 2.40
C TYR A 203 13.87 -28.95 1.37
N ASN A 204 14.12 -28.73 0.09
CA ASN A 204 13.62 -29.60 -1.00
C ASN A 204 14.21 -31.02 -0.91
N LYS A 205 15.49 -31.14 -0.50
CA LYS A 205 16.14 -32.45 -0.33
C LYS A 205 15.48 -33.27 0.79
N ILE A 206 15.14 -32.65 1.92
CA ILE A 206 14.49 -33.31 3.03
C ILE A 206 13.04 -33.68 2.67
N GLN A 207 12.32 -32.75 2.05
CA GLN A 207 10.95 -32.97 1.61
C GLN A 207 10.86 -34.16 0.65
N SER A 208 11.73 -34.24 -0.34
CA SER A 208 11.75 -35.34 -1.31
C SER A 208 12.16 -36.69 -0.65
N GLY A 209 13.10 -36.68 0.30
CA GLY A 209 13.48 -37.83 1.07
C GLY A 209 12.34 -38.40 1.93
N ASN A 210 11.57 -37.53 2.60
CA ASN A 210 10.42 -37.92 3.39
C ASN A 210 9.28 -38.50 2.54
N LEU A 211 8.99 -37.87 1.38
CA LEU A 211 7.98 -38.39 0.45
C LEU A 211 8.32 -39.80 -0.05
N LEU A 212 9.59 -40.05 -0.39
CA LEU A 212 10.05 -41.38 -0.79
C LEU A 212 9.97 -42.41 0.33
N SER A 213 10.21 -42.00 1.58
CA SER A 213 10.08 -42.89 2.74
C SER A 213 8.62 -43.23 3.03
N GLN A 214 7.73 -42.25 2.95
CA GLN A 214 6.29 -42.47 3.14
C GLN A 214 5.69 -43.36 2.04
N SER A 215 6.06 -43.15 0.79
CA SER A 215 5.57 -44.00 -0.32
C SER A 215 6.01 -45.45 -0.18
N LYS A 216 7.24 -45.69 0.28
CA LYS A 216 7.73 -47.07 0.58
C LYS A 216 6.96 -47.75 1.70
N ILE A 217 6.63 -47.02 2.77
CA ILE A 217 5.83 -47.53 3.87
C ILE A 217 4.42 -47.89 3.43
N LEU A 218 3.79 -47.04 2.62
CA LEU A 218 2.44 -47.28 2.08
C LEU A 218 2.42 -48.53 1.19
N ASN A 219 3.37 -48.66 0.26
CA ASN A 219 3.46 -49.83 -0.64
C ASN A 219 3.69 -51.12 0.16
N GLN A 220 4.52 -51.11 1.20
CA GLN A 220 4.71 -52.25 2.08
C GLN A 220 3.43 -52.64 2.88
N GLN A 221 2.63 -51.63 3.25
CA GLN A 221 1.33 -51.90 3.92
C GLN A 221 0.30 -52.49 2.99
N GLU A 222 0.30 -52.05 1.72
CA GLU A 222 -0.58 -52.62 0.67
C GLU A 222 -0.18 -54.07 0.37
N GLU A 223 1.11 -54.37 0.14
CA GLU A 223 1.62 -55.70 -0.09
C GLU A 223 1.29 -56.65 1.08
N ASN A 224 1.46 -56.20 2.32
CA ASN A 224 1.12 -57.01 3.51
C ASN A 224 -0.39 -57.23 3.70
N ASN A 225 -1.22 -56.32 3.19
CA ASN A 225 -2.68 -56.53 3.24
C ASN A 225 -3.16 -57.47 2.14
N ASP A 226 -2.55 -57.45 0.97
CA ASP A 226 -2.90 -58.34 -0.15
C ASP A 226 -2.47 -59.80 0.19
N GLU A 227 -1.31 -60.03 0.81
CA GLU A 227 -0.90 -61.36 1.27
C GLU A 227 -1.82 -61.94 2.37
N LYS A 228 -2.46 -61.09 3.17
CA LYS A 228 -3.43 -61.55 4.18
C LYS A 228 -4.79 -61.91 3.59
N ILE A 229 -5.16 -61.35 2.46
CA ILE A 229 -6.42 -61.64 1.75
C ILE A 229 -6.32 -62.94 0.98
N ASP A 230 -5.15 -63.27 0.41
CA ASP A 230 -4.93 -64.51 -0.34
C ASP A 230 -4.66 -65.74 0.56
N SER A 231 -4.49 -65.55 1.87
CA SER A 231 -4.21 -66.61 2.86
C SER A 231 -5.45 -67.05 3.66
N ASN A 232 -6.63 -66.54 3.37
CA ASN A 232 -7.94 -66.94 3.94
C ASN A 232 -8.86 -67.52 2.88
#